data_a708ccdf88bb3c3427a41434c8b1350a
#
_entry.id   a708ccdf88bb3c3427a41434c8b1350a
#
_cell.length_a   1.000
_cell.length_b   1.000
_cell.length_c   1.000
_cell.angle_alpha   90.00
_cell.angle_beta   90.00
_cell.angle_gamma   90.00
#
_symmetry.space_group_name_H-M   'P 1'
#
loop_
_entity.id
_entity.type
_entity.pdbx_description
1 polymer ?
#
loop_
_entity_poly.entity_id
_entity_poly.type
_entity_poly.pdbx_seq_one_letter_code
_entity_poly.pdbx_strand_id
1 'polypeptide(L)'
;MLWSRPYFIRVAIVSGMLLCWRGFSGASQQPRFVMPSPSPAASASPSPTPAGAEKTTQPEFLVIIDPSHGGDDRGVVFAPRIFEKDLTLALGRLLRKELQDRGIAAHLLRDSDIGIPLERRAELCNQQRASLYIAVHAGEPGKGVRVYSPLLPSVQQPVSGFLSWDAAQAPVLKNSNAIAGAVTHELRKKDFKVQDLKAFLRPLNNIVAPAIAVELAANRSDFHSLENVRLQDAVAAAVASGIAQVRSQLGVRK
;
A
#
# COMPACT_ATOMS: atom_id res chain seq x y z
N MET A 1 -6.44 -41.11 -26.80
CA MET A 1 -7.89 -41.27 -26.52
C MET A 1 -8.15 -40.54 -25.24
N LEU A 2 -8.61 -39.26 -25.34
CA LEU A 2 -9.97 -38.73 -25.12
C LEU A 2 -10.35 -38.78 -23.61
N TRP A 3 -10.70 -37.75 -22.87
CA TRP A 3 -11.78 -36.80 -23.18
C TRP A 3 -11.63 -35.50 -22.32
N SER A 4 -11.80 -34.38 -22.96
CA SER A 4 -12.04 -33.05 -22.40
C SER A 4 -13.51 -32.93 -21.95
N ARG A 5 -13.77 -32.30 -20.81
CA ARG A 5 -15.10 -31.81 -20.42
C ARG A 5 -15.07 -30.30 -20.16
N PRO A 6 -15.90 -29.50 -20.81
CA PRO A 6 -16.07 -28.09 -20.51
C PRO A 6 -17.05 -27.90 -19.36
N TYR A 7 -16.72 -27.03 -18.41
CA TYR A 7 -17.64 -26.58 -17.38
C TYR A 7 -18.54 -25.47 -17.93
N PHE A 8 -19.83 -25.79 -18.06
CA PHE A 8 -20.88 -24.81 -18.35
C PHE A 8 -21.24 -24.04 -17.08
N ILE A 9 -21.04 -22.73 -17.10
CA ILE A 9 -21.58 -21.82 -16.09
C ILE A 9 -23.06 -21.59 -16.45
N ARG A 10 -23.95 -22.00 -15.55
CA ARG A 10 -25.40 -21.70 -15.65
C ARG A 10 -25.63 -20.30 -15.06
N VAL A 11 -25.99 -19.38 -15.93
CA VAL A 11 -26.54 -18.08 -15.54
C VAL A 11 -28.01 -18.28 -15.17
N ALA A 12 -28.38 -18.06 -13.94
CA ALA A 12 -29.78 -18.01 -13.50
C ALA A 12 -30.32 -16.59 -13.70
N ILE A 13 -31.25 -16.45 -14.65
CA ILE A 13 -32.05 -15.24 -14.84
C ILE A 13 -33.19 -15.29 -13.81
N VAL A 14 -33.23 -14.36 -12.89
CA VAL A 14 -34.37 -14.14 -12.01
C VAL A 14 -35.21 -13.02 -12.60
N SER A 15 -36.38 -13.43 -13.13
CA SER A 15 -37.43 -12.56 -13.64
C SER A 15 -38.17 -11.83 -12.53
N GLY A 16 -38.58 -10.67 -12.85
CA GLY A 16 -39.28 -9.59 -12.23
C GLY A 16 -40.34 -9.83 -11.19
N MET A 17 -40.50 -8.82 -10.37
CA MET A 17 -41.75 -8.50 -9.69
C MET A 17 -41.93 -6.97 -9.68
N LEU A 18 -42.82 -6.50 -10.55
CA LEU A 18 -43.40 -5.16 -10.49
C LEU A 18 -44.28 -5.08 -9.22
N LEU A 19 -43.98 -4.20 -8.30
CA LEU A 19 -44.88 -3.79 -7.23
C LEU A 19 -45.26 -2.32 -7.42
N CYS A 20 -46.58 -2.11 -7.59
CA CYS A 20 -47.27 -0.84 -7.69
C CYS A 20 -46.93 0.11 -6.53
N TRP A 21 -46.42 1.28 -6.85
CA TRP A 21 -46.28 2.39 -5.89
C TRP A 21 -47.58 3.23 -5.91
N ARG A 22 -48.39 3.05 -4.87
CA ARG A 22 -49.51 3.97 -4.56
C ARG A 22 -48.94 5.19 -3.88
N GLY A 23 -49.24 6.36 -4.44
CA GLY A 23 -48.85 7.64 -3.91
C GLY A 23 -49.44 7.92 -2.52
N PHE A 24 -48.59 8.42 -1.65
CA PHE A 24 -48.98 9.03 -0.38
C PHE A 24 -48.55 10.51 -0.44
N SER A 25 -49.55 11.38 -0.71
CA SER A 25 -49.36 12.82 -0.59
C SER A 25 -49.45 13.22 0.87
N GLY A 26 -48.31 13.29 1.54
CA GLY A 26 -48.16 13.84 2.87
C GLY A 26 -47.41 15.17 2.78
N ALA A 27 -48.13 16.28 3.04
CA ALA A 27 -47.51 17.59 3.16
C ALA A 27 -46.56 17.62 4.35
N SER A 28 -45.25 17.66 4.10
CA SER A 28 -44.24 17.84 5.15
C SER A 28 -44.13 19.32 5.50
N GLN A 29 -44.62 19.71 6.67
CA GLN A 29 -44.34 21.00 7.28
C GLN A 29 -42.83 21.00 7.67
N GLN A 30 -42.07 21.89 7.04
CA GLN A 30 -40.68 22.16 7.44
C GLN A 30 -40.69 22.97 8.76
N PRO A 31 -39.90 22.59 9.75
CA PRO A 31 -39.73 23.42 10.94
C PRO A 31 -38.98 24.71 10.57
N ARG A 32 -39.62 25.87 10.84
CA ARG A 32 -38.97 27.18 10.76
C ARG A 32 -37.91 27.27 11.84
N PHE A 33 -36.64 27.30 11.44
CA PHE A 33 -35.54 27.69 12.32
C PHE A 33 -35.66 29.20 12.60
N VAL A 34 -35.98 29.53 13.85
CA VAL A 34 -35.89 30.89 14.35
C VAL A 34 -34.48 31.13 14.81
N MET A 35 -33.77 32.01 14.12
CA MET A 35 -32.42 32.45 14.53
C MET A 35 -32.55 33.32 15.77
N PRO A 36 -31.81 33.07 16.85
CA PRO A 36 -31.75 33.98 17.99
C PRO A 36 -31.00 35.26 17.61
N SER A 37 -31.58 36.41 18.02
CA SER A 37 -30.97 37.74 17.86
C SER A 37 -29.58 37.83 18.53
N PRO A 38 -28.66 38.60 17.98
CA PRO A 38 -27.34 38.78 18.57
C PRO A 38 -27.42 39.55 19.89
N SER A 39 -26.91 39.00 20.95
CA SER A 39 -26.69 39.63 22.25
C SER A 39 -25.53 40.64 22.16
N PRO A 40 -25.60 41.77 22.89
CA PRO A 40 -24.57 42.80 22.77
C PRO A 40 -23.20 42.36 23.34
N ALA A 41 -22.18 42.90 22.70
CA ALA A 41 -20.77 42.66 22.88
C ALA A 41 -20.28 42.56 24.34
N ALA A 42 -19.70 41.41 24.67
CA ALA A 42 -18.80 41.30 25.81
C ALA A 42 -17.36 41.63 25.33
N SER A 43 -16.69 42.44 26.13
CA SER A 43 -15.34 42.96 25.93
C SER A 43 -14.32 41.90 25.43
N ALA A 44 -13.59 42.24 24.39
CA ALA A 44 -12.51 41.46 23.84
C ALA A 44 -11.36 41.35 24.86
N SER A 45 -11.14 40.18 25.41
CA SER A 45 -9.84 39.79 25.98
C SER A 45 -8.84 39.62 24.85
N PRO A 46 -7.58 39.99 25.00
CA PRO A 46 -6.57 39.82 23.96
C PRO A 46 -6.42 38.32 23.66
N SER A 47 -6.66 37.94 22.43
CA SER A 47 -6.35 36.60 21.92
C SER A 47 -4.87 36.29 22.16
N PRO A 48 -4.52 35.09 22.69
CA PRO A 48 -3.14 34.68 22.71
C PRO A 48 -2.61 34.63 21.28
N THR A 49 -1.52 35.33 21.03
CA THR A 49 -0.71 35.22 19.80
C THR A 49 -0.50 33.74 19.52
N PRO A 50 -0.82 33.22 18.34
CA PRO A 50 -0.53 31.83 18.00
C PRO A 50 0.99 31.66 18.09
N ALA A 51 1.44 30.91 19.13
CA ALA A 51 2.80 30.41 19.19
C ALA A 51 3.09 29.76 17.84
N GLY A 52 4.22 30.15 17.23
CA GLY A 52 4.57 29.80 15.86
C GLY A 52 4.29 28.34 15.57
N ALA A 53 3.48 28.11 14.56
CA ALA A 53 3.31 26.78 13.99
C ALA A 53 4.73 26.31 13.60
N GLU A 54 5.29 25.38 14.36
CA GLU A 54 6.48 24.66 13.93
C GLU A 54 6.18 24.14 12.53
N LYS A 55 6.86 24.70 11.53
CA LYS A 55 6.88 24.13 10.19
C LYS A 55 7.45 22.73 10.35
N THR A 56 6.59 21.74 10.46
CA THR A 56 6.96 20.34 10.32
C THR A 56 7.52 20.21 8.90
N THR A 57 8.82 20.41 8.76
CA THR A 57 9.52 20.14 7.50
C THR A 57 9.40 18.66 7.25
N GLN A 58 8.68 18.29 6.19
CA GLN A 58 8.64 16.90 5.76
C GLN A 58 10.07 16.40 5.52
N PRO A 59 10.40 15.16 5.93
CA PRO A 59 11.73 14.62 5.71
C PRO A 59 12.05 14.64 4.21
N GLU A 60 13.30 14.98 3.88
CA GLU A 60 13.78 15.06 2.50
C GLU A 60 13.57 13.74 1.72
N PHE A 61 13.61 12.61 2.42
CA PHE A 61 13.35 11.29 1.84
C PHE A 61 12.51 10.46 2.82
N LEU A 62 11.26 10.19 2.44
CA LEU A 62 10.30 9.42 3.23
C LEU A 62 9.95 8.11 2.53
N VAL A 63 10.13 6.99 3.23
CA VAL A 63 9.69 5.67 2.79
C VAL A 63 8.36 5.33 3.47
N ILE A 64 7.35 5.00 2.68
CA ILE A 64 6.10 4.41 3.19
C ILE A 64 6.19 2.89 3.02
N ILE A 65 6.06 2.19 4.13
CA ILE A 65 6.01 0.73 4.19
C ILE A 65 4.55 0.32 4.37
N ASP A 66 4.07 -0.54 3.51
CA ASP A 66 2.72 -1.08 3.56
C ASP A 66 2.75 -2.58 3.92
N PRO A 67 2.57 -2.95 5.19
CA PRO A 67 2.32 -4.33 5.55
C PRO A 67 0.97 -4.76 4.99
N SER A 68 0.97 -5.60 3.95
CA SER A 68 -0.24 -6.00 3.25
C SER A 68 -1.22 -6.73 4.17
N HIS A 69 -2.51 -6.69 3.80
CA HIS A 69 -3.60 -7.28 4.58
C HIS A 69 -3.81 -6.61 5.95
N GLY A 70 -4.56 -7.22 6.86
CA GLY A 70 -4.83 -6.72 8.22
C GLY A 70 -6.31 -6.76 8.59
N GLY A 71 -6.61 -6.83 9.89
CA GLY A 71 -7.97 -7.00 10.39
C GLY A 71 -8.58 -8.32 9.93
N ASP A 72 -9.76 -8.26 9.30
CA ASP A 72 -10.46 -9.44 8.78
C ASP A 72 -9.80 -10.02 7.53
N ASP A 73 -9.05 -9.21 6.79
CA ASP A 73 -8.24 -9.68 5.65
C ASP A 73 -6.96 -10.35 6.16
N ARG A 74 -6.98 -11.67 6.21
CA ARG A 74 -5.85 -12.49 6.69
C ARG A 74 -4.74 -12.66 5.65
N GLY A 75 -5.02 -12.37 4.36
CA GLY A 75 -4.16 -12.75 3.26
C GLY A 75 -4.04 -14.27 3.12
N VAL A 76 -2.89 -14.75 2.71
CA VAL A 76 -2.60 -16.19 2.62
C VAL A 76 -2.62 -16.82 4.02
N VAL A 77 -3.34 -17.95 4.14
CA VAL A 77 -3.37 -18.78 5.35
C VAL A 77 -2.41 -19.96 5.15
N PHE A 78 -1.21 -19.85 5.69
CA PHE A 78 -0.17 -20.88 5.54
C PHE A 78 -0.42 -22.09 6.44
N ALA A 79 -0.90 -21.84 7.66
CA ALA A 79 -1.24 -22.85 8.66
C ALA A 79 -2.30 -22.29 9.63
N PRO A 80 -2.88 -23.11 10.54
CA PRO A 80 -3.98 -22.68 11.41
C PRO A 80 -3.76 -21.41 12.25
N ARG A 81 -2.57 -20.91 12.36
CA ARG A 81 -2.24 -19.68 13.11
C ARG A 81 -1.15 -18.84 12.43
N ILE A 82 -0.84 -19.12 11.17
CA ILE A 82 0.17 -18.39 10.40
C ILE A 82 -0.55 -17.69 9.26
N PHE A 83 -0.74 -16.40 9.40
CA PHE A 83 -1.44 -15.55 8.44
C PHE A 83 -0.46 -14.56 7.79
N GLU A 84 -0.65 -14.28 6.52
CA GLU A 84 0.16 -13.30 5.81
C GLU A 84 0.17 -11.94 6.53
N LYS A 85 -0.98 -11.48 7.01
CA LYS A 85 -1.10 -10.19 7.70
C LYS A 85 -0.15 -10.03 8.90
N ASP A 86 0.13 -11.12 9.64
CA ASP A 86 0.99 -11.08 10.83
C ASP A 86 2.47 -11.06 10.41
N LEU A 87 2.82 -11.87 9.41
CA LEU A 87 4.17 -11.91 8.85
C LEU A 87 4.56 -10.58 8.20
N THR A 88 3.65 -9.97 7.45
CA THR A 88 3.90 -8.68 6.80
C THR A 88 4.05 -7.54 7.79
N LEU A 89 3.27 -7.57 8.89
CA LEU A 89 3.40 -6.58 9.96
C LEU A 89 4.74 -6.72 10.69
N ALA A 90 5.16 -7.96 10.99
CA ALA A 90 6.44 -8.23 11.63
C ALA A 90 7.61 -7.76 10.75
N LEU A 91 7.64 -8.16 9.48
CA LEU A 91 8.69 -7.74 8.54
C LEU A 91 8.67 -6.23 8.29
N GLY A 92 7.48 -5.63 8.19
CA GLY A 92 7.35 -4.18 8.02
C GLY A 92 7.95 -3.38 9.19
N ARG A 93 7.77 -3.85 10.42
CA ARG A 93 8.37 -3.25 11.62
C ARG A 93 9.89 -3.36 11.62
N LEU A 94 10.43 -4.52 11.24
CA LEU A 94 11.88 -4.72 11.10
C LEU A 94 12.44 -3.81 10.00
N LEU A 95 11.79 -3.73 8.86
CA LEU A 95 12.21 -2.86 7.76
C LEU A 95 12.19 -1.38 8.16
N ARG A 96 11.16 -0.93 8.88
CA ARG A 96 11.13 0.43 9.43
C ARG A 96 12.33 0.70 10.32
N LYS A 97 12.62 -0.21 11.26
CA LYS A 97 13.77 -0.08 12.14
C LYS A 97 15.08 0.01 11.35
N GLU A 98 15.29 -0.89 10.40
CA GLU A 98 16.50 -0.93 9.58
C GLU A 98 16.71 0.33 8.73
N LEU A 99 15.64 0.94 8.23
CA LEU A 99 15.69 2.22 7.52
C LEU A 99 16.01 3.38 8.47
N GLN A 100 15.36 3.43 9.62
CA GLN A 100 15.59 4.46 10.63
C GLN A 100 17.01 4.42 11.19
N ASP A 101 17.57 3.24 11.44
CA ASP A 101 18.97 3.05 11.86
C ASP A 101 19.97 3.58 10.81
N ARG A 102 19.55 3.68 9.54
CA ARG A 102 20.33 4.28 8.43
C ARG A 102 20.01 5.76 8.18
N GLY A 103 19.29 6.41 9.08
CA GLY A 103 18.87 7.80 8.94
C GLY A 103 17.88 8.05 7.81
N ILE A 104 17.06 7.05 7.47
CA ILE A 104 16.00 7.15 6.47
C ILE A 104 14.66 7.19 7.18
N ALA A 105 13.90 8.27 6.99
CA ALA A 105 12.55 8.38 7.55
C ALA A 105 11.65 7.29 6.94
N ALA A 106 10.96 6.52 7.79
CA ALA A 106 10.10 5.44 7.37
C ALA A 106 8.84 5.36 8.23
N HIS A 107 7.68 5.30 7.57
CA HIS A 107 6.38 5.16 8.22
C HIS A 107 5.70 3.87 7.75
N LEU A 108 5.00 3.21 8.67
CA LEU A 108 4.11 2.10 8.35
C LEU A 108 2.71 2.64 8.06
N LEU A 109 2.03 2.11 7.03
CA LEU A 109 0.60 2.40 6.83
C LEU A 109 -0.29 1.82 7.93
N ARG A 110 0.11 0.69 8.49
CA ARG A 110 -0.46 0.12 9.73
C ARG A 110 0.64 -0.38 10.65
N ASP A 111 0.51 -0.14 11.93
CA ASP A 111 1.40 -0.65 12.99
C ASP A 111 0.63 -1.51 14.01
N SER A 112 -0.55 -1.97 13.61
CA SER A 112 -1.40 -2.90 14.37
C SER A 112 -2.21 -3.76 13.40
N ASP A 113 -2.97 -4.73 13.95
CA ASP A 113 -3.84 -5.60 13.15
C ASP A 113 -5.15 -4.88 12.79
N ILE A 114 -5.06 -3.89 11.90
CA ILE A 114 -6.20 -3.16 11.33
C ILE A 114 -6.29 -3.38 9.82
N GLY A 115 -7.52 -3.47 9.30
CA GLY A 115 -7.77 -3.54 7.87
C GLY A 115 -7.69 -2.15 7.23
N ILE A 116 -6.97 -2.04 6.11
CA ILE A 116 -6.95 -0.84 5.26
C ILE A 116 -7.37 -1.27 3.86
N PRO A 117 -8.47 -0.72 3.32
CA PRO A 117 -8.88 -0.99 1.94
C PRO A 117 -7.78 -0.65 0.93
N LEU A 118 -7.75 -1.37 -0.17
CA LEU A 118 -6.66 -1.29 -1.16
C LEU A 118 -6.50 0.12 -1.74
N GLU A 119 -7.63 0.76 -2.09
CA GLU A 119 -7.67 2.12 -2.61
C GLU A 119 -7.16 3.12 -1.57
N ARG A 120 -7.51 2.91 -0.30
CA ARG A 120 -7.10 3.78 0.80
C ARG A 120 -5.59 3.72 1.05
N ARG A 121 -4.93 2.58 0.78
CA ARG A 121 -3.46 2.44 0.87
C ARG A 121 -2.76 3.39 -0.11
N ALA A 122 -3.23 3.42 -1.37
CA ALA A 122 -2.69 4.34 -2.37
C ALA A 122 -2.92 5.81 -1.98
N GLU A 123 -4.14 6.15 -1.55
CA GLU A 123 -4.46 7.51 -1.11
C GLU A 123 -3.57 7.98 0.04
N LEU A 124 -3.43 7.16 1.09
CA LEU A 124 -2.61 7.49 2.27
C LEU A 124 -1.15 7.71 1.88
N CYS A 125 -0.59 6.88 1.01
CA CYS A 125 0.77 7.04 0.52
C CYS A 125 0.92 8.32 -0.29
N ASN A 126 0.02 8.56 -1.25
CA ASN A 126 0.09 9.71 -2.15
C ASN A 126 -0.10 11.04 -1.39
N GLN A 127 -0.96 11.08 -0.35
CA GLN A 127 -1.15 12.24 0.53
C GLN A 127 0.11 12.57 1.34
N GLN A 128 0.87 11.57 1.76
CA GLN A 128 2.11 11.76 2.52
C GLN A 128 3.29 12.21 1.65
N ARG A 129 3.12 12.32 0.33
CA ARG A 129 4.18 12.69 -0.61
C ARG A 129 5.44 11.85 -0.43
N ALA A 130 5.27 10.53 -0.30
CA ALA A 130 6.35 9.58 -0.15
C ALA A 130 7.41 9.74 -1.26
N SER A 131 8.67 9.48 -0.90
CA SER A 131 9.77 9.36 -1.87
C SER A 131 9.87 7.94 -2.41
N LEU A 132 9.36 6.96 -1.65
CA LEU A 132 9.30 5.55 -2.01
C LEU A 132 8.14 4.87 -1.28
N TYR A 133 7.44 4.00 -1.98
CA TYR A 133 6.46 3.08 -1.41
C TYR A 133 6.97 1.64 -1.52
N ILE A 134 6.79 0.86 -0.45
CA ILE A 134 7.15 -0.56 -0.39
C ILE A 134 5.98 -1.36 0.15
N ALA A 135 5.37 -2.18 -0.70
CA ALA A 135 4.44 -3.20 -0.23
C ALA A 135 5.22 -4.42 0.29
N VAL A 136 4.79 -4.95 1.43
CA VAL A 136 5.38 -6.15 2.04
C VAL A 136 4.35 -7.27 1.99
N HIS A 137 4.74 -8.40 1.43
CA HIS A 137 3.93 -9.60 1.25
C HIS A 137 4.61 -10.86 1.78
N ALA A 138 3.83 -11.89 1.99
CA ALA A 138 4.30 -13.26 2.14
C ALA A 138 3.42 -14.18 1.30
N GLY A 139 4.01 -15.14 0.58
CA GLY A 139 3.26 -15.93 -0.40
C GLY A 139 3.77 -17.35 -0.60
N GLU A 140 2.97 -18.13 -1.32
CA GLU A 140 3.29 -19.47 -1.80
C GLU A 140 2.92 -19.63 -3.31
N PRO A 141 3.43 -20.62 -4.02
CA PRO A 141 4.53 -21.48 -3.66
C PRO A 141 5.89 -20.81 -3.90
N GLY A 142 6.93 -21.26 -3.23
CA GLY A 142 8.27 -20.77 -3.53
C GLY A 142 9.25 -20.91 -2.39
N LYS A 143 10.43 -20.34 -2.58
CA LYS A 143 11.46 -20.21 -1.55
C LYS A 143 12.32 -18.99 -1.84
N GLY A 144 12.58 -18.21 -0.79
CA GLY A 144 13.42 -17.02 -0.88
C GLY A 144 12.61 -15.73 -0.92
N VAL A 145 13.02 -14.77 -1.73
CA VAL A 145 12.43 -13.45 -1.80
C VAL A 145 12.03 -13.14 -3.24
N ARG A 146 10.85 -12.57 -3.43
CA ARG A 146 10.44 -11.99 -4.70
C ARG A 146 10.41 -10.48 -4.57
N VAL A 147 11.00 -9.81 -5.54
CA VAL A 147 10.99 -8.35 -5.65
C VAL A 147 10.20 -8.00 -6.90
N TYR A 148 9.16 -7.20 -6.75
CA TYR A 148 8.31 -6.79 -7.86
C TYR A 148 8.50 -5.31 -8.14
N SER A 149 8.69 -4.99 -9.41
CA SER A 149 8.50 -3.64 -9.94
C SER A 149 7.19 -3.55 -10.71
N PRO A 150 6.59 -2.34 -10.84
CA PRO A 150 5.34 -2.17 -11.58
C PRO A 150 5.46 -2.58 -13.05
N LEU A 151 4.47 -3.33 -13.53
CA LEU A 151 4.22 -3.52 -14.95
C LEU A 151 3.09 -2.58 -15.35
N LEU A 152 3.34 -1.70 -16.30
CA LEU A 152 2.29 -0.82 -16.80
C LEU A 152 1.41 -1.58 -17.80
N PRO A 153 0.08 -1.31 -17.79
CA PRO A 153 -0.77 -1.78 -18.88
C PRO A 153 -0.27 -1.19 -20.20
N SER A 154 -0.48 -1.88 -21.31
CA SER A 154 -0.21 -1.33 -22.64
C SER A 154 -1.06 -0.08 -22.82
N VAL A 155 -0.44 1.08 -22.63
CA VAL A 155 -1.15 2.36 -22.66
C VAL A 155 -1.46 2.67 -24.11
N GLN A 156 -2.73 2.61 -24.47
CA GLN A 156 -3.22 3.42 -25.59
C GLN A 156 -2.91 4.88 -25.18
N GLN A 157 -2.31 5.64 -26.09
CA GLN A 157 -1.92 7.05 -25.91
C GLN A 157 -2.96 7.79 -25.05
N PRO A 158 -2.55 8.56 -24.01
CA PRO A 158 -3.51 9.25 -23.16
C PRO A 158 -4.36 10.18 -24.02
N VAL A 159 -5.64 9.85 -24.16
CA VAL A 159 -6.61 10.74 -24.77
C VAL A 159 -6.76 11.89 -23.77
N SER A 160 -6.28 13.10 -24.12
CA SER A 160 -6.44 14.33 -23.34
C SER A 160 -5.44 14.67 -22.23
N GLY A 161 -4.23 14.10 -22.20
CA GLY A 161 -3.19 14.54 -21.23
C GLY A 161 -3.37 14.05 -19.78
N PHE A 162 -4.41 13.28 -19.49
CA PHE A 162 -4.63 12.65 -18.17
C PHE A 162 -4.06 11.23 -18.15
N LEU A 163 -3.27 10.91 -17.13
CA LEU A 163 -2.84 9.54 -16.87
C LEU A 163 -4.00 8.76 -16.23
N SER A 164 -4.22 7.53 -16.71
CA SER A 164 -5.09 6.59 -16.02
C SER A 164 -4.56 6.33 -14.62
N TRP A 165 -5.44 6.15 -13.65
CA TRP A 165 -5.09 5.79 -12.28
C TRP A 165 -4.16 4.55 -12.21
N ASP A 166 -4.39 3.56 -13.06
CA ASP A 166 -3.56 2.35 -13.15
C ASP A 166 -2.19 2.58 -13.83
N ALA A 167 -1.95 3.77 -14.35
CA ALA A 167 -0.69 4.17 -14.98
C ALA A 167 0.08 5.24 -14.16
N ALA A 168 -0.29 5.46 -12.90
CA ALA A 168 0.34 6.46 -12.02
C ALA A 168 1.86 6.27 -11.89
N GLN A 169 2.35 5.04 -12.08
CA GLN A 169 3.78 4.71 -12.08
C GLN A 169 4.53 5.16 -13.34
N ALA A 170 3.87 5.53 -14.43
CA ALA A 170 4.56 5.84 -15.70
C ALA A 170 5.69 6.88 -15.57
N PRO A 171 5.51 8.03 -14.89
CA PRO A 171 6.56 9.02 -14.73
C PRO A 171 7.76 8.57 -13.88
N VAL A 172 7.56 7.59 -12.99
CA VAL A 172 8.54 7.16 -11.98
C VAL A 172 9.01 5.71 -12.17
N LEU A 173 8.56 5.02 -13.21
CA LEU A 173 8.84 3.61 -13.46
C LEU A 173 10.34 3.30 -13.50
N LYS A 174 11.14 4.20 -14.09
CA LYS A 174 12.60 4.06 -14.14
C LYS A 174 13.19 3.97 -12.72
N ASN A 175 12.69 4.82 -11.81
CA ASN A 175 13.15 4.84 -10.42
C ASN A 175 12.68 3.59 -9.68
N SER A 176 11.43 3.14 -9.88
CA SER A 176 10.93 1.89 -9.31
C SER A 176 11.78 0.69 -9.73
N ASN A 177 12.13 0.59 -11.02
CA ASN A 177 13.01 -0.46 -11.53
C ASN A 177 14.43 -0.38 -10.94
N ALA A 178 15.00 0.83 -10.79
CA ALA A 178 16.32 1.01 -10.19
C ALA A 178 16.36 0.56 -8.73
N ILE A 179 15.30 0.90 -7.97
CA ILE A 179 15.17 0.46 -6.57
C ILE A 179 15.03 -1.05 -6.49
N ALA A 180 14.15 -1.65 -7.30
CA ALA A 180 13.99 -3.10 -7.35
C ALA A 180 15.30 -3.81 -7.65
N GLY A 181 16.08 -3.31 -8.62
CA GLY A 181 17.40 -3.83 -8.96
C GLY A 181 18.42 -3.75 -7.80
N ALA A 182 18.48 -2.59 -7.11
CA ALA A 182 19.37 -2.42 -5.96
C ALA A 182 19.00 -3.33 -4.80
N VAL A 183 17.71 -3.44 -4.48
CA VAL A 183 17.21 -4.36 -3.44
C VAL A 183 17.52 -5.81 -3.81
N THR A 184 17.26 -6.21 -5.06
CA THR A 184 17.59 -7.55 -5.57
C THR A 184 19.08 -7.85 -5.44
N HIS A 185 19.93 -6.89 -5.76
CA HIS A 185 21.40 -7.02 -5.65
C HIS A 185 21.82 -7.28 -4.19
N GLU A 186 21.34 -6.47 -3.25
CA GLU A 186 21.71 -6.61 -1.83
C GLU A 186 21.18 -7.90 -1.21
N LEU A 187 19.97 -8.35 -1.61
CA LEU A 187 19.46 -9.66 -1.20
C LEU A 187 20.33 -10.80 -1.71
N ARG A 188 20.77 -10.75 -2.97
CA ARG A 188 21.67 -11.77 -3.54
C ARG A 188 23.03 -11.80 -2.86
N LYS A 189 23.58 -10.64 -2.47
CA LYS A 189 24.82 -10.56 -1.65
C LYS A 189 24.71 -11.26 -0.29
N LYS A 190 23.50 -11.46 0.20
CA LYS A 190 23.19 -12.20 1.43
C LYS A 190 22.77 -13.65 1.17
N ASP A 191 23.09 -14.17 -0.03
CA ASP A 191 22.81 -15.54 -0.47
C ASP A 191 21.31 -15.91 -0.51
N PHE A 192 20.43 -14.92 -0.53
CA PHE A 192 19.01 -15.19 -0.77
C PHE A 192 18.77 -15.62 -2.23
N LYS A 193 17.87 -16.61 -2.40
CA LYS A 193 17.27 -16.87 -3.72
C LYS A 193 16.31 -15.72 -4.02
N VAL A 194 16.59 -14.95 -5.07
CA VAL A 194 15.79 -13.78 -5.43
C VAL A 194 15.23 -13.90 -6.83
N GLN A 195 13.92 -13.72 -6.96
CA GLN A 195 13.23 -13.52 -8.23
C GLN A 195 12.93 -12.03 -8.38
N ASP A 196 13.40 -11.45 -9.47
CA ASP A 196 13.09 -10.07 -9.89
C ASP A 196 11.97 -10.14 -10.93
N LEU A 197 10.82 -9.60 -10.60
CA LEU A 197 9.58 -9.79 -11.34
C LEU A 197 8.95 -8.43 -11.69
N LYS A 198 8.18 -8.41 -12.76
CA LYS A 198 7.31 -7.29 -13.11
C LYS A 198 5.87 -7.75 -13.06
N ALA A 199 5.03 -7.03 -12.35
CA ALA A 199 3.64 -7.39 -12.22
C ALA A 199 2.73 -6.16 -12.16
N PHE A 200 1.50 -6.33 -12.68
CA PHE A 200 0.44 -5.37 -12.48
C PHE A 200 -0.20 -5.65 -11.12
N LEU A 201 0.20 -4.87 -10.12
CA LEU A 201 -0.23 -5.04 -8.74
C LEU A 201 -0.93 -3.79 -8.22
N ARG A 202 -2.04 -3.98 -7.51
CA ARG A 202 -2.65 -2.93 -6.69
C ARG A 202 -2.19 -3.08 -5.23
N PRO A 203 -1.91 -1.98 -4.53
CA PRO A 203 -2.02 -0.58 -4.96
C PRO A 203 -0.78 -0.06 -5.71
N LEU A 204 0.24 -0.90 -5.97
CA LEU A 204 1.55 -0.51 -6.51
C LEU A 204 1.43 0.42 -7.74
N ASN A 205 0.56 0.03 -8.71
CA ASN A 205 0.35 0.80 -9.93
C ASN A 205 -0.37 2.14 -9.73
N ASN A 206 -1.02 2.33 -8.57
CA ASN A 206 -1.78 3.53 -8.21
C ASN A 206 -0.96 4.54 -7.37
N ILE A 207 0.29 4.21 -7.06
CA ILE A 207 1.21 5.07 -6.30
C ILE A 207 1.90 6.04 -7.25
N VAL A 208 1.93 7.33 -6.89
CA VAL A 208 2.61 8.37 -7.69
C VAL A 208 4.11 8.50 -7.38
N ALA A 209 4.57 7.94 -6.26
CA ALA A 209 5.99 7.81 -5.93
C ALA A 209 6.58 6.54 -6.57
N PRO A 210 7.91 6.43 -6.71
CA PRO A 210 8.54 5.14 -6.98
C PRO A 210 8.03 4.06 -6.04
N ALA A 211 7.78 2.85 -6.55
CA ALA A 211 7.13 1.80 -5.78
C ALA A 211 7.67 0.41 -6.14
N ILE A 212 7.84 -0.44 -5.12
CA ILE A 212 8.19 -1.84 -5.24
C ILE A 212 7.34 -2.69 -4.30
N ALA A 213 7.27 -4.01 -4.56
CA ALA A 213 6.80 -4.96 -3.56
C ALA A 213 7.89 -5.98 -3.23
N VAL A 214 7.96 -6.39 -1.97
CA VAL A 214 8.87 -7.41 -1.47
C VAL A 214 8.04 -8.52 -0.83
N GLU A 215 8.20 -9.74 -1.29
CA GLU A 215 7.45 -10.89 -0.83
C GLU A 215 8.39 -11.99 -0.31
N LEU A 216 8.16 -12.44 0.92
CA LEU A 216 8.78 -13.65 1.43
C LEU A 216 8.03 -14.86 0.87
N ALA A 217 8.74 -15.77 0.22
CA ALA A 217 8.15 -16.95 -0.38
C ALA A 217 8.54 -18.23 0.37
N ALA A 218 7.56 -19.08 0.67
CA ALA A 218 7.77 -20.39 1.27
C ALA A 218 7.00 -21.48 0.52
N ASN A 219 7.50 -22.72 0.65
CA ASN A 219 6.76 -23.91 0.23
C ASN A 219 5.88 -24.42 1.38
N ARG A 220 4.84 -25.18 1.03
CA ARG A 220 3.91 -25.79 2.02
C ARG A 220 4.59 -26.63 3.09
N SER A 221 5.77 -27.14 2.82
CA SER A 221 6.55 -27.95 3.80
C SER A 221 7.37 -27.10 4.78
N ASP A 222 7.47 -25.79 4.59
CA ASP A 222 8.43 -24.92 5.31
C ASP A 222 7.85 -23.54 5.68
N PHE A 223 6.55 -23.47 6.00
CA PHE A 223 5.92 -22.18 6.37
C PHE A 223 6.52 -21.55 7.63
N HIS A 224 6.94 -22.39 8.59
CA HIS A 224 7.57 -21.90 9.82
C HIS A 224 8.85 -21.11 9.58
N SER A 225 9.49 -21.29 8.41
CA SER A 225 10.64 -20.46 8.04
C SER A 225 10.27 -18.98 7.91
N LEU A 226 9.01 -18.67 7.52
CA LEU A 226 8.52 -17.30 7.40
C LEU A 226 8.42 -16.56 8.75
N GLU A 227 8.23 -17.31 9.85
CA GLU A 227 8.18 -16.77 11.22
C GLU A 227 9.58 -16.58 11.82
N ASN A 228 10.64 -17.04 11.13
CA ASN A 228 11.99 -16.93 11.62
C ASN A 228 12.47 -15.48 11.65
N VAL A 229 12.57 -14.91 12.85
CA VAL A 229 12.96 -13.51 13.07
C VAL A 229 14.32 -13.19 12.46
N ARG A 230 15.29 -14.12 12.50
CA ARG A 230 16.63 -13.90 11.88
C ARG A 230 16.54 -13.80 10.36
N LEU A 231 15.66 -14.60 9.75
CA LEU A 231 15.42 -14.54 8.31
C LEU A 231 14.78 -13.19 7.94
N GLN A 232 13.73 -12.79 8.66
CA GLN A 232 13.04 -11.52 8.41
C GLN A 232 13.98 -10.32 8.63
N ASP A 233 14.78 -10.33 9.69
CA ASP A 233 15.77 -9.30 9.99
C ASP A 233 16.83 -9.19 8.88
N ALA A 234 17.38 -10.31 8.44
CA ALA A 234 18.35 -10.33 7.35
C ALA A 234 17.76 -9.81 6.02
N VAL A 235 16.50 -10.12 5.73
CA VAL A 235 15.79 -9.59 4.55
C VAL A 235 15.54 -8.08 4.72
N ALA A 236 15.04 -7.63 5.87
CA ALA A 236 14.81 -6.22 6.15
C ALA A 236 16.11 -5.40 6.02
N ALA A 237 17.22 -5.88 6.58
CA ALA A 237 18.53 -5.25 6.47
C ALA A 237 19.03 -5.16 5.03
N ALA A 238 18.86 -6.21 4.23
CA ALA A 238 19.25 -6.20 2.82
C ALA A 238 18.39 -5.23 1.99
N VAL A 239 17.08 -5.22 2.21
CA VAL A 239 16.14 -4.28 1.54
C VAL A 239 16.52 -2.85 1.90
N ALA A 240 16.73 -2.54 3.18
CA ALA A 240 17.12 -1.20 3.63
C ALA A 240 18.48 -0.76 3.05
N SER A 241 19.43 -1.69 2.90
CA SER A 241 20.73 -1.41 2.27
C SER A 241 20.57 -1.04 0.79
N GLY A 242 19.76 -1.78 0.03
CA GLY A 242 19.46 -1.46 -1.37
C GLY A 242 18.81 -0.09 -1.54
N ILE A 243 17.90 0.28 -0.65
CA ILE A 243 17.26 1.60 -0.65
C ILE A 243 18.27 2.71 -0.35
N ALA A 244 19.13 2.50 0.66
CA ALA A 244 20.15 3.47 1.04
C ALA A 244 21.11 3.80 -0.12
N GLN A 245 21.46 2.82 -0.94
CA GLN A 245 22.35 3.00 -2.11
C GLN A 245 21.74 3.92 -3.17
N VAL A 246 20.43 3.84 -3.40
CA VAL A 246 19.77 4.64 -4.46
C VAL A 246 19.14 5.93 -3.92
N ARG A 247 19.15 6.15 -2.60
CA ARG A 247 18.54 7.33 -1.96
C ARG A 247 19.01 8.65 -2.57
N SER A 248 20.32 8.80 -2.79
CA SER A 248 20.91 10.04 -3.36
C SER A 248 20.42 10.32 -4.79
N GLN A 249 20.06 9.27 -5.52
CA GLN A 249 19.53 9.40 -6.90
C GLN A 249 18.03 9.73 -6.91
N LEU A 250 17.31 9.41 -5.83
CA LEU A 250 15.86 9.58 -5.72
C LEU A 250 15.45 10.87 -4.97
N GLY A 251 16.34 11.40 -4.11
CA GLY A 251 16.06 12.54 -3.23
C GLY A 251 16.11 13.92 -3.91
N VAL A 252 16.51 14.01 -5.16
CA VAL A 252 16.57 15.29 -5.88
C VAL A 252 15.27 15.50 -6.65
N ARG A 253 14.20 15.91 -5.97
CA ARG A 253 13.12 16.65 -6.66
C ARG A 253 13.62 18.08 -6.90
N LYS A 254 14.03 18.38 -8.13
CA LYS A 254 14.18 19.75 -8.58
C LYS A 254 12.82 20.44 -8.65
#